data_d901af4af87e5d52b9c9c0afea874274
#
_entry.id   d901af4af87e5d52b9c9c0afea874274
#
_cell.length_a   1.000
_cell.length_b   1.000
_cell.length_c   1.000
_cell.angle_alpha   90.00
_cell.angle_beta   90.00
_cell.angle_gamma   90.00
#
_symmetry.space_group_name_H-M   'P 1'
#
loop_
_entity.id
_entity.type
_entity.pdbx_description
1 polymer ?
#
loop_
_entity_poly.entity_id
_entity_poly.type
_entity_poly.pdbx_seq_one_letter_code
_entity_poly.pdbx_strand_id
1 'polypeptide(L)'
;MDNWDPMITDGYSKNREVVIFDNAGVAGSEGQVPHTVQGMAKYGIGLIEALHIKQTDILGFSLGSLVAQEVAFQRPDLVRKVILIGSAPRGGDGMATLTPEFQAMLTKKYEPADTILLTTFFNPTLASQAAGQKFLDRIRLRTVDRDANPGPDVYGAQVAAFAAWGTPSANSNDYLKSIKQPVLIVSGSKDLIHYTSNSYKLEDNLPNAELVVYPDTNHGSFYQYPELFLQQATTFLDQK
;
A
#
# COMPACT_ATOMS: atom_id res chain seq x y z
N MET A 1 -8.22 7.39 6.35
CA MET A 1 -7.00 7.24 7.23
C MET A 1 -7.15 6.14 8.28
N ASP A 2 -8.36 5.77 8.72
CA ASP A 2 -8.63 4.89 9.88
C ASP A 2 -8.14 3.44 9.77
N ASN A 3 -7.77 2.97 8.59
CA ASN A 3 -7.23 1.61 8.39
C ASN A 3 -5.70 1.52 8.58
N TRP A 4 -5.03 2.65 8.85
CA TRP A 4 -3.64 2.61 9.27
C TRP A 4 -3.53 2.16 10.73
N ASP A 5 -2.71 1.15 10.97
CA ASP A 5 -2.42 0.67 12.33
C ASP A 5 -1.68 1.76 13.11
N PRO A 6 -2.22 2.23 14.25
CA PRO A 6 -1.53 3.22 15.09
C PRO A 6 -0.13 2.77 15.49
N MET A 7 0.10 1.47 15.62
CA MET A 7 1.41 0.93 15.95
C MET A 7 2.47 1.30 14.90
N ILE A 8 2.07 1.38 13.63
CA ILE A 8 2.95 1.79 12.53
C ILE A 8 3.12 3.31 12.51
N THR A 9 2.02 4.06 12.48
CA THR A 9 2.06 5.52 12.38
C THR A 9 2.74 6.16 13.59
N ASP A 10 2.37 5.75 14.80
CA ASP A 10 2.96 6.24 16.04
C ASP A 10 4.39 5.74 16.23
N GLY A 11 4.68 4.54 15.70
CA GLY A 11 6.04 4.01 15.68
C GLY A 11 7.01 4.89 14.92
N TYR A 12 6.62 5.36 13.74
CA TYR A 12 7.42 6.29 12.94
C TYR A 12 7.46 7.70 13.54
N SER A 13 6.33 8.19 14.06
CA SER A 13 6.22 9.56 14.55
C SER A 13 7.11 9.87 15.77
N LYS A 14 7.62 8.84 16.44
CA LYS A 14 8.58 9.01 17.54
C LYS A 14 9.87 9.72 17.13
N ASN A 15 10.31 9.53 15.89
CA ASN A 15 11.61 10.01 15.42
C ASN A 15 11.54 10.71 14.03
N ARG A 16 10.35 10.82 13.43
CA ARG A 16 10.14 11.38 12.09
C ARG A 16 8.83 12.13 12.05
N GLU A 17 8.77 13.17 11.25
CA GLU A 17 7.49 13.75 10.86
C GLU A 17 6.76 12.77 9.94
N VAL A 18 5.48 12.53 10.22
CA VAL A 18 4.63 11.59 9.46
C VAL A 18 3.42 12.34 8.95
N VAL A 19 3.21 12.29 7.65
CA VAL A 19 2.01 12.83 7.00
C VAL A 19 1.21 11.66 6.44
N ILE A 20 -0.02 11.50 6.89
CA ILE A 20 -1.01 10.58 6.30
C ILE A 20 -2.14 11.41 5.73
N PHE A 21 -2.66 11.00 4.58
CA PHE A 21 -3.72 11.74 3.90
C PHE A 21 -4.69 10.80 3.19
N ASP A 22 -5.89 11.27 3.00
CA ASP A 22 -6.86 10.64 2.10
C ASP A 22 -6.73 11.28 0.72
N ASN A 23 -6.65 10.47 -0.33
CA ASN A 23 -6.56 10.98 -1.69
C ASN A 23 -7.85 11.73 -2.07
N ALA A 24 -7.81 12.53 -3.13
CA ALA A 24 -8.96 13.32 -3.60
C ALA A 24 -10.23 12.48 -3.70
N GLY A 25 -11.34 13.02 -3.19
CA GLY A 25 -12.65 12.38 -3.17
C GLY A 25 -12.81 11.21 -2.19
N VAL A 26 -11.83 10.96 -1.32
CA VAL A 26 -11.86 9.90 -0.31
C VAL A 26 -12.03 10.51 1.07
N ALA A 27 -12.91 9.94 1.89
CA ALA A 27 -13.19 10.38 3.26
C ALA A 27 -13.48 11.89 3.34
N GLY A 28 -12.66 12.65 4.09
CA GLY A 28 -12.80 14.10 4.24
C GLY A 28 -12.16 14.94 3.13
N SER A 29 -11.44 14.32 2.18
CA SER A 29 -10.80 15.06 1.08
C SER A 29 -11.80 15.44 -0.01
N GLU A 30 -11.76 16.70 -0.42
CA GLU A 30 -12.58 17.22 -1.51
C GLU A 30 -12.13 16.69 -2.89
N GLY A 31 -12.94 16.93 -3.92
CA GLY A 31 -12.67 16.60 -5.30
C GLY A 31 -13.29 15.28 -5.75
N GLN A 32 -12.77 14.74 -6.84
CA GLN A 32 -13.22 13.47 -7.40
C GLN A 32 -12.11 12.44 -7.33
N VAL A 33 -12.48 11.19 -7.07
CA VAL A 33 -11.51 10.07 -7.02
C VAL A 33 -10.95 9.83 -8.42
N PRO A 34 -9.63 9.91 -8.63
CA PRO A 34 -9.03 9.61 -9.92
C PRO A 34 -9.20 8.13 -10.30
N HIS A 35 -9.50 7.87 -11.56
CA HIS A 35 -9.66 6.52 -12.12
C HIS A 35 -8.36 5.88 -12.60
N THR A 36 -7.20 6.50 -12.30
CA THR A 36 -5.87 6.00 -12.67
C THR A 36 -4.88 6.24 -11.54
N VAL A 37 -3.91 5.36 -11.42
CA VAL A 37 -2.81 5.50 -10.45
C VAL A 37 -2.02 6.79 -10.71
N GLN A 38 -1.81 7.17 -11.99
CA GLN A 38 -1.16 8.41 -12.39
C GLN A 38 -1.94 9.64 -11.90
N GLY A 39 -3.26 9.60 -11.98
CA GLY A 39 -4.11 10.67 -11.45
C GLY A 39 -4.02 10.77 -9.93
N MET A 40 -4.01 9.64 -9.23
CA MET A 40 -3.85 9.60 -7.77
C MET A 40 -2.49 10.15 -7.34
N ALA A 41 -1.41 9.80 -8.06
CA ALA A 41 -0.07 10.27 -7.78
C ALA A 41 0.06 11.80 -7.90
N LYS A 42 -0.65 12.44 -8.83
CA LYS A 42 -0.65 13.91 -8.96
C LYS A 42 -1.12 14.62 -7.67
N TYR A 43 -2.10 14.06 -6.98
CA TYR A 43 -2.57 14.62 -5.71
C TYR A 43 -1.53 14.43 -4.60
N GLY A 44 -0.87 13.27 -4.53
CA GLY A 44 0.25 13.06 -3.60
C GLY A 44 1.41 14.03 -3.86
N ILE A 45 1.77 14.24 -5.12
CA ILE A 45 2.79 15.23 -5.54
C ILE A 45 2.34 16.63 -5.13
N GLY A 46 1.10 17.01 -5.45
CA GLY A 46 0.54 18.32 -5.09
C GLY A 46 0.54 18.57 -3.58
N LEU A 47 0.29 17.53 -2.76
CA LEU A 47 0.37 17.65 -1.31
C LEU A 47 1.82 17.91 -0.84
N ILE A 48 2.80 17.17 -1.35
CA ILE A 48 4.21 17.38 -1.03
C ILE A 48 4.63 18.82 -1.36
N GLU A 49 4.23 19.31 -2.53
CA GLU A 49 4.52 20.68 -2.99
C GLU A 49 3.81 21.75 -2.12
N ALA A 50 2.53 21.53 -1.79
CA ALA A 50 1.74 22.45 -0.96
C ALA A 50 2.28 22.56 0.47
N LEU A 51 2.86 21.48 0.99
CA LEU A 51 3.54 21.46 2.29
C LEU A 51 4.98 22.00 2.22
N HIS A 52 5.44 22.45 1.05
CA HIS A 52 6.80 22.94 0.81
C HIS A 52 7.90 21.95 1.20
N ILE A 53 7.61 20.65 1.12
CA ILE A 53 8.57 19.58 1.41
C ILE A 53 9.50 19.44 0.21
N LYS A 54 10.79 19.65 0.43
CA LYS A 54 11.80 19.56 -0.64
C LYS A 54 12.07 18.12 -1.05
N GLN A 55 12.09 17.19 -0.10
CA GLN A 55 12.31 15.78 -0.33
C GLN A 55 11.73 14.97 0.85
N THR A 56 11.11 13.84 0.56
CA THR A 56 10.49 12.96 1.55
C THR A 56 10.72 11.48 1.25
N ASP A 57 10.53 10.63 2.24
CA ASP A 57 10.36 9.19 2.05
C ASP A 57 8.87 8.90 1.81
N ILE A 58 8.59 7.93 0.96
CA ILE A 58 7.21 7.54 0.66
C ILE A 58 7.01 6.08 1.06
N LEU A 59 5.96 5.83 1.83
CA LEU A 59 5.48 4.49 2.14
C LEU A 59 4.10 4.31 1.52
N GLY A 60 3.94 3.27 0.72
CA GLY A 60 2.65 2.89 0.12
C GLY A 60 2.28 1.44 0.41
N PHE A 61 1.01 1.21 0.75
CA PHE A 61 0.44 -0.12 0.92
C PHE A 61 -0.64 -0.37 -0.13
N SER A 62 -0.67 -1.56 -0.73
CA SER A 62 -1.69 -1.97 -1.70
C SER A 62 -1.79 -0.95 -2.86
N LEU A 63 -2.96 -0.41 -3.17
CA LEU A 63 -3.12 0.67 -4.16
C LEU A 63 -2.18 1.85 -3.89
N GLY A 64 -1.95 2.19 -2.62
CA GLY A 64 -0.99 3.22 -2.23
C GLY A 64 0.44 2.91 -2.64
N SER A 65 0.82 1.65 -2.75
CA SER A 65 2.14 1.24 -3.23
C SER A 65 2.33 1.46 -4.74
N LEU A 66 1.24 1.34 -5.52
CA LEU A 66 1.25 1.68 -6.94
C LEU A 66 1.37 3.19 -7.13
N VAL A 67 0.66 3.97 -6.28
CA VAL A 67 0.78 5.43 -6.25
C VAL A 67 2.19 5.87 -5.87
N ALA A 68 2.81 5.22 -4.88
CA ALA A 68 4.19 5.51 -4.46
C ALA A 68 5.21 5.29 -5.58
N GLN A 69 5.07 4.19 -6.36
CA GLN A 69 5.89 3.96 -7.56
C GLN A 69 5.72 5.10 -8.58
N GLU A 70 4.49 5.51 -8.80
CA GLU A 70 4.18 6.56 -9.79
C GLU A 70 4.71 7.93 -9.35
N VAL A 71 4.63 8.28 -8.06
CA VAL A 71 5.24 9.52 -7.53
C VAL A 71 6.75 9.49 -7.70
N ALA A 72 7.41 8.39 -7.34
CA ALA A 72 8.87 8.23 -7.49
C ALA A 72 9.32 8.28 -8.96
N PHE A 73 8.49 7.78 -9.87
CA PHE A 73 8.74 7.83 -11.31
C PHE A 73 8.56 9.24 -11.89
N GLN A 74 7.45 9.93 -11.55
CA GLN A 74 7.13 11.26 -12.10
C GLN A 74 7.97 12.38 -11.48
N ARG A 75 8.29 12.28 -10.19
CA ARG A 75 8.99 13.32 -9.43
C ARG A 75 10.11 12.71 -8.59
N PRO A 76 11.14 12.15 -9.23
CA PRO A 76 12.28 11.55 -8.54
C PRO A 76 13.03 12.55 -7.64
N ASP A 77 12.93 13.84 -7.95
CA ASP A 77 13.51 14.94 -7.16
C ASP A 77 12.87 15.09 -5.77
N LEU A 78 11.59 14.75 -5.63
CA LEU A 78 10.85 14.85 -4.36
C LEU A 78 11.01 13.62 -3.45
N VAL A 79 11.52 12.50 -3.98
CA VAL A 79 11.53 11.23 -3.26
C VAL A 79 12.95 10.79 -2.91
N ARG A 80 13.23 10.61 -1.62
CA ARG A 80 14.51 10.10 -1.13
C ARG A 80 14.56 8.58 -1.14
N LYS A 81 13.57 7.93 -0.53
CA LYS A 81 13.43 6.47 -0.43
C LYS A 81 11.97 6.05 -0.57
N VAL A 82 11.75 4.81 -0.98
CA VAL A 82 10.40 4.26 -1.18
C VAL A 82 10.25 2.96 -0.40
N ILE A 83 9.10 2.79 0.28
CA ILE A 83 8.69 1.51 0.88
C ILE A 83 7.41 1.08 0.19
N LEU A 84 7.45 -0.09 -0.47
CA LEU A 84 6.34 -0.69 -1.20
C LEU A 84 5.84 -1.93 -0.46
N ILE A 85 4.61 -1.90 0.03
CA ILE A 85 4.04 -3.02 0.78
C ILE A 85 2.89 -3.62 0.00
N GLY A 86 2.89 -4.94 -0.20
CA GLY A 86 1.86 -5.63 -0.96
C GLY A 86 1.68 -4.99 -2.33
N SER A 87 2.73 -4.96 -3.14
CA SER A 87 2.83 -4.17 -4.37
C SER A 87 2.95 -5.04 -5.62
N ALA A 88 2.73 -4.43 -6.79
CA ALA A 88 2.90 -5.05 -8.08
C ALA A 88 3.38 -4.05 -9.14
N PRO A 89 4.15 -4.47 -10.16
CA PRO A 89 4.49 -3.62 -11.29
C PRO A 89 3.30 -3.42 -12.23
N ARG A 90 3.42 -2.50 -13.19
CA ARG A 90 2.44 -2.37 -14.28
C ARG A 90 2.36 -3.68 -15.06
N GLY A 91 1.14 -4.15 -15.35
CA GLY A 91 0.92 -5.44 -16.00
C GLY A 91 1.32 -6.66 -15.15
N GLY A 92 1.39 -6.50 -13.82
CA GLY A 92 1.72 -7.56 -12.89
C GLY A 92 0.72 -8.72 -12.89
N ASP A 93 1.12 -9.87 -12.33
CA ASP A 93 0.30 -11.07 -12.26
C ASP A 93 -0.97 -10.81 -11.45
N GLY A 94 -2.13 -11.15 -12.01
CA GLY A 94 -3.42 -10.98 -11.36
C GLY A 94 -3.92 -9.54 -11.25
N MET A 95 -3.21 -8.55 -11.84
CA MET A 95 -3.55 -7.14 -11.67
C MET A 95 -4.57 -6.61 -12.69
N ALA A 96 -4.68 -7.21 -13.87
CA ALA A 96 -5.63 -6.76 -14.91
C ALA A 96 -7.10 -6.91 -14.50
N THR A 97 -7.36 -7.88 -13.64
CA THR A 97 -8.64 -8.11 -12.97
C THR A 97 -8.36 -8.43 -11.52
N LEU A 98 -9.30 -8.23 -10.62
CA LEU A 98 -9.13 -8.72 -9.25
C LEU A 98 -8.86 -10.24 -9.27
N THR A 99 -7.94 -10.71 -8.43
CA THR A 99 -7.66 -12.15 -8.33
C THR A 99 -8.92 -12.93 -7.97
N PRO A 100 -9.08 -14.19 -8.42
CA PRO A 100 -10.25 -15.00 -8.08
C PRO A 100 -10.49 -15.12 -6.57
N GLU A 101 -9.40 -15.21 -5.81
CA GLU A 101 -9.44 -15.27 -4.34
C GLU A 101 -10.01 -13.96 -3.77
N PHE A 102 -9.54 -12.81 -4.24
CA PHE A 102 -10.04 -11.51 -3.77
C PHE A 102 -11.49 -11.28 -4.18
N GLN A 103 -11.88 -11.63 -5.41
CA GLN A 103 -13.29 -11.61 -5.83
C GLN A 103 -14.17 -12.45 -4.90
N ALA A 104 -13.74 -13.67 -4.57
CA ALA A 104 -14.48 -14.54 -3.65
C ALA A 104 -14.59 -13.95 -2.23
N MET A 105 -13.58 -13.19 -1.76
CA MET A 105 -13.66 -12.46 -0.48
C MET A 105 -14.70 -11.36 -0.54
N LEU A 106 -14.74 -10.57 -1.62
CA LEU A 106 -15.65 -9.44 -1.77
C LEU A 106 -17.13 -9.85 -1.89
N THR A 107 -17.43 -11.09 -2.26
CA THR A 107 -18.82 -11.59 -2.36
C THR A 107 -19.39 -12.06 -1.03
N LYS A 108 -18.58 -12.17 0.01
CA LYS A 108 -19.02 -12.61 1.35
C LYS A 108 -19.59 -11.46 2.15
N LYS A 109 -20.53 -11.76 3.03
CA LYS A 109 -21.00 -10.82 4.05
C LYS A 109 -20.11 -10.92 5.28
N TYR A 110 -19.71 -9.77 5.81
CA TYR A 110 -18.87 -9.66 7.00
C TYR A 110 -19.60 -8.88 8.09
N GLU A 111 -19.58 -9.41 9.32
CA GLU A 111 -20.22 -8.78 10.49
C GLU A 111 -19.27 -8.86 11.70
N PRO A 112 -18.74 -7.75 12.21
CA PRO A 112 -18.79 -6.39 11.65
C PRO A 112 -18.08 -6.28 10.28
N ALA A 113 -18.42 -5.26 9.49
CA ALA A 113 -17.94 -5.11 8.12
C ALA A 113 -16.40 -5.09 8.00
N ASP A 114 -15.70 -4.53 8.99
CA ASP A 114 -14.23 -4.47 9.04
C ASP A 114 -13.56 -5.84 9.22
N THR A 115 -14.31 -6.89 9.56
CA THR A 115 -13.76 -8.26 9.63
C THR A 115 -13.36 -8.82 8.26
N ILE A 116 -13.73 -8.16 7.15
CA ILE A 116 -13.15 -8.46 5.84
C ILE A 116 -11.62 -8.33 5.86
N LEU A 117 -11.08 -7.41 6.67
CA LEU A 117 -9.64 -7.20 6.81
C LEU A 117 -8.91 -8.45 7.34
N LEU A 118 -9.57 -9.26 8.20
CA LEU A 118 -9.00 -10.53 8.65
C LEU A 118 -8.81 -11.52 7.50
N THR A 119 -9.73 -11.53 6.54
CA THR A 119 -9.67 -12.44 5.41
C THR A 119 -8.71 -11.95 4.33
N THR A 120 -8.65 -10.65 4.10
CA THR A 120 -7.81 -10.05 3.05
C THR A 120 -6.36 -9.88 3.46
N PHE A 121 -6.10 -9.56 4.74
CA PHE A 121 -4.75 -9.21 5.21
C PHE A 121 -4.03 -10.36 5.89
N PHE A 122 -4.75 -11.34 6.43
CA PHE A 122 -4.21 -12.41 7.24
C PHE A 122 -4.56 -13.79 6.68
N ASN A 123 -3.67 -14.77 6.90
CA ASN A 123 -3.93 -16.15 6.50
C ASN A 123 -4.91 -16.85 7.46
N PRO A 124 -5.57 -17.94 7.04
CA PRO A 124 -6.52 -18.69 7.88
C PRO A 124 -5.83 -19.58 8.94
N THR A 125 -4.56 -19.29 9.31
CA THR A 125 -3.87 -19.98 10.40
C THR A 125 -4.20 -19.34 11.74
N LEU A 126 -4.15 -20.12 12.83
CA LEU A 126 -4.44 -19.59 14.16
C LEU A 126 -3.55 -18.39 14.53
N ALA A 127 -2.25 -18.47 14.22
CA ALA A 127 -1.29 -17.41 14.52
C ALA A 127 -1.59 -16.13 13.74
N SER A 128 -1.85 -16.26 12.44
CA SER A 128 -2.15 -15.11 11.58
C SER A 128 -3.48 -14.46 11.95
N GLN A 129 -4.52 -15.24 12.23
CA GLN A 129 -5.82 -14.71 12.67
C GLN A 129 -5.75 -14.04 14.05
N ALA A 130 -4.94 -14.56 14.98
CA ALA A 130 -4.72 -13.92 16.28
C ALA A 130 -3.99 -12.57 16.15
N ALA A 131 -3.03 -12.47 15.22
CA ALA A 131 -2.39 -11.19 14.90
C ALA A 131 -3.37 -10.21 14.23
N GLY A 132 -4.22 -10.72 13.34
CA GLY A 132 -5.29 -9.96 12.71
C GLY A 132 -6.30 -9.39 13.71
N GLN A 133 -6.69 -10.16 14.71
CA GLN A 133 -7.58 -9.66 15.77
C GLN A 133 -6.92 -8.50 16.53
N LYS A 134 -5.64 -8.62 16.90
CA LYS A 134 -4.90 -7.53 17.55
C LYS A 134 -4.82 -6.27 16.67
N PHE A 135 -4.66 -6.45 15.35
CA PHE A 135 -4.71 -5.34 14.39
C PHE A 135 -6.08 -4.65 14.41
N LEU A 136 -7.19 -5.42 14.31
CA LEU A 136 -8.53 -4.86 14.38
C LEU A 136 -8.77 -4.12 15.71
N ASP A 137 -8.34 -4.69 16.83
CA ASP A 137 -8.48 -4.04 18.12
C ASP A 137 -7.77 -2.67 18.15
N ARG A 138 -6.60 -2.55 17.54
CA ARG A 138 -5.84 -1.28 17.47
C ARG A 138 -6.51 -0.24 16.57
N ILE A 139 -6.96 -0.60 15.37
CA ILE A 139 -7.61 0.38 14.47
C ILE A 139 -9.00 0.80 14.99
N ARG A 140 -9.62 0.04 15.88
CA ARG A 140 -10.90 0.37 16.51
C ARG A 140 -10.76 1.31 17.72
N LEU A 141 -9.54 1.59 18.19
CA LEU A 141 -9.32 2.51 19.32
C LEU A 141 -9.76 3.94 19.00
N ARG A 142 -9.63 4.37 17.76
CA ARG A 142 -10.15 5.68 17.34
C ARG A 142 -11.67 5.58 17.22
N THR A 143 -12.39 6.28 18.07
CA THR A 143 -13.86 6.30 18.09
C THR A 143 -14.46 7.65 17.75
N VAL A 144 -13.63 8.71 17.66
CA VAL A 144 -14.03 10.09 17.37
C VAL A 144 -13.46 10.52 16.02
N ASP A 145 -14.21 11.28 15.28
CA ASP A 145 -13.83 11.81 13.95
C ASP A 145 -13.35 10.73 12.97
N ARG A 146 -14.02 9.58 12.99
CA ARG A 146 -13.75 8.52 12.03
C ARG A 146 -14.20 8.90 10.64
N ASP A 147 -13.42 8.47 9.67
CA ASP A 147 -13.75 8.62 8.26
C ASP A 147 -15.05 7.88 7.93
N ALA A 148 -15.88 8.49 7.09
CA ALA A 148 -17.01 7.77 6.50
C ALA A 148 -16.51 6.61 5.63
N ASN A 149 -17.26 5.52 5.61
CA ASN A 149 -16.94 4.40 4.71
C ASN A 149 -16.95 4.89 3.24
N PRO A 150 -15.97 4.47 2.43
CA PRO A 150 -15.93 4.82 1.02
C PRO A 150 -17.22 4.41 0.32
N GLY A 151 -17.80 5.33 -0.46
CA GLY A 151 -18.99 5.07 -1.27
C GLY A 151 -18.67 4.23 -2.52
N PRO A 152 -19.73 3.76 -3.25
CA PRO A 152 -19.58 2.96 -4.47
C PRO A 152 -18.69 3.62 -5.54
N ASP A 153 -18.75 4.95 -5.66
CA ASP A 153 -17.97 5.72 -6.63
C ASP A 153 -16.46 5.63 -6.34
N VAL A 154 -16.08 5.65 -5.05
CA VAL A 154 -14.69 5.47 -4.62
C VAL A 154 -14.18 4.08 -5.01
N TYR A 155 -14.97 3.04 -4.69
CA TYR A 155 -14.62 1.67 -5.05
C TYR A 155 -14.53 1.48 -6.57
N GLY A 156 -15.49 2.03 -7.33
CA GLY A 156 -15.48 1.97 -8.79
C GLY A 156 -14.24 2.61 -9.40
N ALA A 157 -13.85 3.79 -8.92
CA ALA A 157 -12.66 4.50 -9.37
C ALA A 157 -11.36 3.73 -9.03
N GLN A 158 -11.27 3.17 -7.82
CA GLN A 158 -10.12 2.37 -7.41
C GLN A 158 -9.99 1.09 -8.23
N VAL A 159 -11.08 0.36 -8.49
CA VAL A 159 -11.07 -0.83 -9.36
C VAL A 159 -10.65 -0.45 -10.78
N ALA A 160 -11.13 0.66 -11.33
CA ALA A 160 -10.71 1.16 -12.64
C ALA A 160 -9.21 1.47 -12.67
N ALA A 161 -8.67 2.11 -11.62
CA ALA A 161 -7.24 2.40 -11.51
C ALA A 161 -6.39 1.13 -11.44
N PHE A 162 -6.84 0.11 -10.72
CA PHE A 162 -6.22 -1.22 -10.67
C PHE A 162 -6.20 -1.88 -12.04
N ALA A 163 -7.33 -1.94 -12.72
CA ALA A 163 -7.44 -2.57 -14.04
C ALA A 163 -6.54 -1.86 -15.07
N ALA A 164 -6.52 -0.53 -15.05
CA ALA A 164 -5.64 0.25 -15.92
C ALA A 164 -4.15 -0.04 -15.63
N TRP A 165 -3.75 -0.10 -14.35
CA TRP A 165 -2.39 -0.44 -13.95
C TRP A 165 -2.01 -1.86 -14.34
N GLY A 166 -2.91 -2.81 -14.16
CA GLY A 166 -2.71 -4.23 -14.42
C GLY A 166 -2.79 -4.63 -15.88
N THR A 167 -3.22 -3.73 -16.79
CA THR A 167 -3.31 -4.05 -18.22
C THR A 167 -1.91 -4.33 -18.78
N PRO A 168 -1.64 -5.55 -19.27
CA PRO A 168 -0.32 -5.90 -19.81
C PRO A 168 -0.01 -5.09 -21.07
N SER A 169 1.22 -4.64 -21.17
CA SER A 169 1.75 -4.02 -22.39
C SER A 169 3.19 -4.45 -22.64
N ALA A 170 3.66 -4.37 -23.88
CA ALA A 170 5.07 -4.53 -24.15
C ALA A 170 5.86 -3.51 -23.34
N ASN A 171 6.94 -3.96 -22.70
CA ASN A 171 7.83 -3.12 -21.88
C ASN A 171 7.16 -2.46 -20.65
N SER A 172 6.07 -3.06 -20.13
CA SER A 172 5.34 -2.51 -18.97
C SER A 172 6.22 -2.26 -17.76
N ASN A 173 7.35 -2.97 -17.61
CA ASN A 173 8.28 -2.84 -16.49
C ASN A 173 9.44 -1.85 -16.73
N ASP A 174 9.58 -1.26 -17.92
CA ASP A 174 10.72 -0.39 -18.23
C ASP A 174 10.78 0.88 -17.37
N TYR A 175 9.63 1.39 -16.92
CA TYR A 175 9.58 2.53 -16.00
C TYR A 175 10.30 2.26 -14.67
N LEU A 176 10.34 0.99 -14.20
CA LEU A 176 11.03 0.61 -12.96
C LEU A 176 12.52 0.92 -13.02
N LYS A 177 13.13 0.78 -14.20
CA LYS A 177 14.54 1.12 -14.43
C LYS A 177 14.85 2.61 -14.21
N SER A 178 13.81 3.46 -14.26
CA SER A 178 13.93 4.91 -14.02
C SER A 178 13.78 5.30 -12.55
N ILE A 179 13.25 4.43 -11.71
CA ILE A 179 13.16 4.63 -10.25
C ILE A 179 14.53 4.30 -9.65
N LYS A 180 15.34 5.32 -9.41
CA LYS A 180 16.72 5.18 -8.92
C LYS A 180 16.85 5.27 -7.41
N GLN A 181 15.80 5.70 -6.74
CA GLN A 181 15.75 5.74 -5.28
C GLN A 181 15.93 4.34 -4.69
N PRO A 182 16.52 4.20 -3.49
CA PRO A 182 16.45 2.96 -2.76
C PRO A 182 14.99 2.57 -2.50
N VAL A 183 14.65 1.30 -2.71
CA VAL A 183 13.29 0.77 -2.55
C VAL A 183 13.32 -0.43 -1.60
N LEU A 184 12.55 -0.38 -0.53
CA LEU A 184 12.24 -1.54 0.30
C LEU A 184 10.90 -2.13 -0.15
N ILE A 185 10.91 -3.37 -0.61
CA ILE A 185 9.71 -4.12 -0.98
C ILE A 185 9.36 -5.04 0.19
N VAL A 186 8.11 -5.01 0.63
CA VAL A 186 7.60 -5.86 1.72
C VAL A 186 6.38 -6.63 1.21
N SER A 187 6.41 -7.94 1.36
CA SER A 187 5.34 -8.83 0.88
C SER A 187 4.99 -9.92 1.87
N GLY A 188 3.79 -10.44 1.77
CA GLY A 188 3.40 -11.68 2.41
C GLY A 188 3.80 -12.89 1.56
N SER A 189 4.18 -14.01 2.21
CA SER A 189 4.54 -15.25 1.50
C SER A 189 3.36 -15.90 0.77
N LYS A 190 2.14 -15.47 1.07
CA LYS A 190 0.88 -15.95 0.49
C LYS A 190 -0.06 -14.78 0.20
N ASP A 191 0.46 -13.70 -0.36
CA ASP A 191 -0.37 -12.58 -0.78
C ASP A 191 -1.27 -13.03 -1.94
N LEU A 192 -2.59 -13.03 -1.69
CA LEU A 192 -3.62 -13.46 -2.64
C LEU A 192 -4.27 -12.29 -3.38
N ILE A 193 -3.87 -11.06 -3.07
CA ILE A 193 -4.39 -9.83 -3.69
C ILE A 193 -3.40 -9.30 -4.72
N HIS A 194 -2.16 -9.08 -4.32
CA HIS A 194 -1.06 -8.71 -5.20
C HIS A 194 0.00 -9.81 -5.22
N TYR A 195 -0.35 -10.98 -5.70
CA TYR A 195 0.48 -12.19 -5.66
C TYR A 195 1.96 -11.94 -5.37
N THR A 196 2.54 -12.69 -4.43
CA THR A 196 3.94 -12.54 -4.01
C THR A 196 4.93 -12.56 -5.18
N SER A 197 4.58 -13.21 -6.31
CA SER A 197 5.37 -13.20 -7.54
C SER A 197 5.62 -11.81 -8.09
N ASN A 198 4.71 -10.85 -7.84
CA ASN A 198 4.88 -9.46 -8.26
C ASN A 198 5.99 -8.76 -7.48
N SER A 199 6.20 -9.13 -6.22
CA SER A 199 7.29 -8.56 -5.41
C SER A 199 8.66 -9.00 -5.91
N TYR A 200 8.80 -10.23 -6.36
CA TYR A 200 10.02 -10.70 -7.05
C TYR A 200 10.23 -9.97 -8.38
N LYS A 201 9.16 -9.77 -9.17
CA LYS A 201 9.26 -8.97 -10.42
C LYS A 201 9.71 -7.53 -10.15
N LEU A 202 9.23 -6.91 -9.07
CA LEU A 202 9.68 -5.58 -8.67
C LEU A 202 11.17 -5.58 -8.32
N GLU A 203 11.62 -6.55 -7.50
CA GLU A 203 13.03 -6.70 -7.11
C GLU A 203 13.93 -6.90 -8.33
N ASP A 204 13.55 -7.78 -9.25
CA ASP A 204 14.32 -8.07 -10.48
C ASP A 204 14.47 -6.88 -11.43
N ASN A 205 13.54 -5.90 -11.39
CA ASN A 205 13.50 -4.80 -12.35
C ASN A 205 13.85 -3.43 -11.76
N LEU A 206 13.80 -3.26 -10.45
CA LEU A 206 14.24 -2.04 -9.76
C LEU A 206 15.75 -2.06 -9.55
N PRO A 207 16.49 -0.98 -9.87
CA PRO A 207 17.96 -0.98 -9.78
C PRO A 207 18.52 -1.02 -8.36
N ASN A 208 17.75 -0.56 -7.37
CA ASN A 208 18.17 -0.42 -5.96
C ASN A 208 17.07 -0.92 -5.04
N ALA A 209 16.73 -2.21 -5.11
CA ALA A 209 15.67 -2.81 -4.31
C ALA A 209 16.21 -3.79 -3.27
N GLU A 210 15.55 -3.81 -2.11
CA GLU A 210 15.66 -4.85 -1.08
C GLU A 210 14.28 -5.48 -0.91
N LEU A 211 14.17 -6.82 -0.90
CA LEU A 211 12.91 -7.53 -0.71
C LEU A 211 12.89 -8.24 0.63
N VAL A 212 11.81 -8.04 1.38
CA VAL A 212 11.47 -8.78 2.60
C VAL A 212 10.13 -9.49 2.40
N VAL A 213 10.14 -10.82 2.57
CA VAL A 213 8.93 -11.65 2.50
C VAL A 213 8.65 -12.24 3.88
N TYR A 214 7.53 -11.86 4.48
CA TYR A 214 7.12 -12.38 5.78
C TYR A 214 6.44 -13.73 5.66
N PRO A 215 6.80 -14.73 6.50
CA PRO A 215 6.22 -16.06 6.47
C PRO A 215 4.78 -16.04 7.00
N ASP A 216 3.96 -16.96 6.49
CA ASP A 216 2.56 -17.17 6.89
C ASP A 216 1.71 -15.89 6.92
N THR A 217 1.95 -14.98 5.96
CA THR A 217 1.19 -13.74 5.82
C THR A 217 0.54 -13.62 4.46
N ASN A 218 -0.62 -12.98 4.43
CA ASN A 218 -1.33 -12.54 3.24
C ASN A 218 -0.97 -11.07 2.94
N HIS A 219 -1.89 -10.31 2.38
CA HIS A 219 -1.67 -8.94 1.90
C HIS A 219 -1.23 -7.95 3.00
N GLY A 220 -1.72 -8.10 4.24
CA GLY A 220 -1.38 -7.26 5.38
C GLY A 220 -0.13 -7.70 6.16
N SER A 221 0.92 -8.14 5.47
CA SER A 221 2.11 -8.73 6.07
C SER A 221 2.74 -7.90 7.20
N PHE A 222 2.86 -6.60 7.01
CA PHE A 222 3.44 -5.66 7.98
C PHE A 222 2.52 -5.40 9.20
N TYR A 223 1.23 -5.64 9.07
CA TYR A 223 0.29 -5.60 10.20
C TYR A 223 0.35 -6.86 11.07
N GLN A 224 0.82 -7.98 10.49
CA GLN A 224 1.03 -9.22 11.25
C GLN A 224 2.33 -9.18 12.06
N TYR A 225 3.35 -8.49 11.56
CA TYR A 225 4.68 -8.36 12.19
C TYR A 225 5.06 -6.88 12.37
N PRO A 226 4.25 -6.06 13.08
CA PRO A 226 4.42 -4.61 13.05
C PRO A 226 5.73 -4.14 13.68
N GLU A 227 6.21 -4.77 14.77
CA GLU A 227 7.46 -4.41 15.42
C GLU A 227 8.67 -4.74 14.53
N LEU A 228 8.67 -5.92 13.90
CA LEU A 228 9.73 -6.33 12.99
C LEU A 228 9.77 -5.45 11.75
N PHE A 229 8.60 -5.13 11.21
CA PHE A 229 8.49 -4.21 10.08
C PHE A 229 9.06 -2.83 10.43
N LEU A 230 8.65 -2.24 11.57
CA LEU A 230 9.17 -0.94 12.02
C LEU A 230 10.69 -0.95 12.18
N GLN A 231 11.25 -2.02 12.76
CA GLN A 231 12.70 -2.15 12.92
C GLN A 231 13.41 -2.18 11.57
N GLN A 232 12.97 -3.01 10.63
CA GLN A 232 13.58 -3.16 9.31
C GLN A 232 13.43 -1.90 8.48
N ALA A 233 12.23 -1.34 8.43
CA ALA A 233 11.93 -0.14 7.68
C ALA A 233 12.67 1.09 8.24
N THR A 234 12.78 1.23 9.57
CA THR A 234 13.59 2.28 10.18
C THR A 234 15.07 2.13 9.82
N THR A 235 15.61 0.91 9.92
CA THR A 235 16.99 0.62 9.50
C THR A 235 17.22 1.02 8.05
N PHE A 236 16.31 0.65 7.14
CA PHE A 236 16.37 1.02 5.73
C PHE A 236 16.34 2.55 5.54
N LEU A 237 15.44 3.24 6.23
CA LEU A 237 15.30 4.70 6.12
C LEU A 237 16.51 5.46 6.69
N ASP A 238 17.23 4.89 7.67
CA ASP A 238 18.41 5.49 8.32
C ASP A 238 19.72 5.24 7.57
N GLN A 239 19.78 4.29 6.64
CA GLN A 239 20.93 4.11 5.75
C GLN A 239 21.22 5.41 5.00
N LYS A 240 22.51 5.75 4.83
CA LYS A 240 22.96 6.95 4.09
C LYS A 240 22.93 6.72 2.59
#